data_5611b5901fff15f032e32b2db65ecc13
#
_entry.id   5611b5901fff15f032e32b2db65ecc13
#
_cell.length_a   1.000
_cell.length_b   1.000
_cell.length_c   1.000
_cell.angle_alpha   90.00
_cell.angle_beta   90.00
_cell.angle_gamma   90.00
#
_symmetry.space_group_name_H-M   'P 1'
#
loop_
_entity.id
_entity.type
_entity.pdbx_description
1 polymer ?
#
loop_
_entity_poly.entity_id
_entity_poly.type
_entity_poly.pdbx_seq_one_letter_code
_entity_poly.pdbx_strand_id
1 'polypeptide(L)'
;MATPGLTAIRDLEVARCVLLEDSLRGLPIVRCFEGAIVDVGSGGGVPGIPLAASLPDRKVTLLEANGRKCDFLREWAPANATVAQGRAEEQETDRFGIAVAKALAPPPVAAEWCLPLVRAGGAALLWVGRSVDPARVARVAEKLGAELAAAPPGLLLLRKLEPTPVGFPRRSGVARKRPLA
;
A
#
# COMPACT_ATOMS: atom_id res chain seq x y z
N MET A 1 -4.35 15.71 -21.46
CA MET A 1 -5.66 15.95 -20.79
C MET A 1 -5.57 15.43 -19.36
N ALA A 2 -5.95 16.22 -18.35
CA ALA A 2 -5.97 15.74 -16.97
C ALA A 2 -7.10 14.71 -16.80
N THR A 3 -6.78 13.49 -16.39
CA THR A 3 -7.79 12.47 -16.10
C THR A 3 -8.54 12.87 -14.82
N PRO A 4 -9.86 13.13 -14.88
CA PRO A 4 -10.61 13.58 -13.71
C PRO A 4 -10.55 12.58 -12.55
N GLY A 5 -10.32 13.08 -11.32
CA GLY A 5 -10.40 12.27 -10.10
C GLY A 5 -9.12 11.54 -9.69
N LEU A 6 -7.96 11.79 -10.34
CA LEU A 6 -6.67 11.24 -9.92
C LEU A 6 -6.04 12.06 -8.79
N THR A 7 -6.05 13.38 -8.91
CA THR A 7 -5.56 14.30 -7.88
C THR A 7 -6.29 15.64 -7.97
N ALA A 8 -6.45 16.31 -6.84
CA ALA A 8 -6.92 17.70 -6.79
C ALA A 8 -5.77 18.71 -6.89
N ILE A 9 -4.51 18.26 -6.85
CA ILE A 9 -3.32 19.11 -6.89
C ILE A 9 -3.12 19.57 -8.33
N ARG A 10 -3.06 20.90 -8.53
CA ARG A 10 -2.86 21.52 -9.84
C ARG A 10 -1.51 22.20 -9.99
N ASP A 11 -0.88 22.55 -8.88
CA ASP A 11 0.44 23.14 -8.84
C ASP A 11 1.51 22.06 -8.97
N LEU A 12 2.47 22.24 -9.90
CA LEU A 12 3.50 21.23 -10.21
C LEU A 12 4.50 21.04 -9.08
N GLU A 13 4.88 22.11 -8.37
CA GLU A 13 5.82 22.00 -7.26
C GLU A 13 5.16 21.30 -6.07
N VAL A 14 3.89 21.63 -5.78
CA VAL A 14 3.11 20.92 -4.77
C VAL A 14 2.93 19.44 -5.16
N ALA A 15 2.64 19.18 -6.44
CA ALA A 15 2.52 17.80 -6.93
C ALA A 15 3.83 17.03 -6.77
N ARG A 16 4.97 17.64 -7.10
CA ARG A 16 6.29 17.03 -6.91
C ARG A 16 6.53 16.67 -5.44
N CYS A 17 6.32 17.60 -4.52
CA CYS A 17 6.53 17.35 -3.09
C CYS A 17 5.57 16.29 -2.54
N VAL A 18 4.27 16.39 -2.81
CA VAL A 18 3.25 15.54 -2.19
C VAL A 18 3.12 14.18 -2.86
N LEU A 19 3.33 14.10 -4.18
CA LEU A 19 3.17 12.85 -4.93
C LEU A 19 4.48 12.11 -5.12
N LEU A 20 5.58 12.79 -5.46
CA LEU A 20 6.85 12.16 -5.76
C LEU A 20 7.74 12.07 -4.51
N GLU A 21 8.15 13.19 -3.94
CA GLU A 21 9.10 13.22 -2.82
C GLU A 21 8.57 12.49 -1.59
N ASP A 22 7.30 12.73 -1.22
CA ASP A 22 6.68 12.02 -0.11
C ASP A 22 6.57 10.50 -0.38
N SER A 23 6.31 10.08 -1.62
CA SER A 23 6.32 8.64 -1.99
C SER A 23 7.70 8.01 -1.78
N LEU A 24 8.77 8.73 -2.14
CA LEU A 24 10.14 8.25 -2.03
C LEU A 24 10.69 8.22 -0.60
N ARG A 25 10.03 8.85 0.37
CA ARG A 25 10.39 8.73 1.79
C ARG A 25 10.36 7.29 2.31
N GLY A 26 9.51 6.45 1.74
CA GLY A 26 9.46 5.03 2.08
C GLY A 26 10.51 4.17 1.40
N LEU A 27 11.22 4.68 0.38
CA LEU A 27 12.16 3.90 -0.42
C LEU A 27 13.27 3.20 0.39
N PRO A 28 13.91 3.84 1.40
CA PRO A 28 14.90 3.16 2.23
C PRO A 28 14.32 1.92 2.95
N ILE A 29 13.10 2.01 3.45
CA ILE A 29 12.41 0.90 4.13
C ILE A 29 12.05 -0.19 3.12
N VAL A 30 11.49 0.17 1.95
CA VAL A 30 11.13 -0.79 0.90
C VAL A 30 12.34 -1.62 0.44
N ARG A 31 13.54 -1.02 0.40
CA ARG A 31 14.78 -1.71 0.07
C ARG A 31 15.21 -2.77 1.08
N CYS A 32 14.76 -2.69 2.33
CA CYS A 32 15.10 -3.67 3.38
C CYS A 32 14.30 -4.98 3.25
N PHE A 33 13.27 -5.03 2.40
CA PHE A 33 12.43 -6.21 2.22
C PHE A 33 12.56 -6.74 0.80
N GLU A 34 12.90 -8.00 0.67
CA GLU A 34 13.05 -8.68 -0.61
C GLU A 34 11.70 -9.14 -1.19
N GLY A 35 11.69 -9.45 -2.50
CA GLY A 35 10.53 -9.98 -3.22
C GLY A 35 9.71 -8.88 -3.93
N ALA A 36 8.57 -9.26 -4.49
CA ALA A 36 7.70 -8.34 -5.21
C ALA A 36 7.02 -7.33 -4.28
N ILE A 37 6.72 -6.17 -4.82
CA ILE A 37 6.03 -5.07 -4.13
C ILE A 37 4.58 -5.04 -4.61
N VAL A 38 3.62 -4.78 -3.73
CA VAL A 38 2.25 -4.42 -4.10
C VAL A 38 1.89 -3.04 -3.57
N ASP A 39 1.42 -2.16 -4.44
CA ASP A 39 0.81 -0.88 -4.07
C ASP A 39 -0.70 -1.07 -4.00
N VAL A 40 -1.26 -0.99 -2.81
CA VAL A 40 -2.66 -1.32 -2.54
C VAL A 40 -3.52 -0.06 -2.63
N GLY A 41 -4.44 -0.07 -3.61
CA GLY A 41 -5.25 1.10 -3.94
C GLY A 41 -4.42 2.19 -4.61
N SER A 42 -3.69 1.81 -5.65
CA SER A 42 -2.68 2.64 -6.32
C SER A 42 -3.20 4.00 -6.83
N GLY A 43 -4.50 4.13 -7.09
CA GLY A 43 -5.13 5.39 -7.45
C GLY A 43 -4.48 6.09 -8.64
N GLY A 44 -3.84 7.23 -8.39
CA GLY A 44 -3.02 7.96 -9.38
C GLY A 44 -1.58 7.45 -9.51
N GLY A 45 -1.27 6.24 -9.01
CA GLY A 45 0.03 5.61 -9.13
C GLY A 45 1.02 5.95 -8.02
N VAL A 46 0.56 6.51 -6.91
CA VAL A 46 1.44 6.88 -5.79
C VAL A 46 1.11 6.09 -4.52
N PRO A 47 2.10 5.45 -3.90
CA PRO A 47 3.55 5.56 -4.12
C PRO A 47 4.12 4.58 -5.18
N GLY A 48 3.30 3.71 -5.79
CA GLY A 48 3.76 2.57 -6.59
C GLY A 48 4.63 2.94 -7.80
N ILE A 49 4.22 3.91 -8.63
CA ILE A 49 5.00 4.33 -9.82
C ILE A 49 6.35 4.94 -9.43
N PRO A 50 6.46 5.90 -8.48
CA PRO A 50 7.75 6.39 -8.01
C PRO A 50 8.67 5.30 -7.45
N LEU A 51 8.12 4.35 -6.71
CA LEU A 51 8.89 3.22 -6.18
C LEU A 51 9.34 2.27 -7.29
N ALA A 52 8.49 1.95 -8.25
CA ALA A 52 8.83 1.11 -9.39
C ALA A 52 9.95 1.73 -10.23
N ALA A 53 9.85 3.03 -10.54
CA ALA A 53 10.89 3.76 -11.27
C ALA A 53 12.24 3.79 -10.53
N SER A 54 12.21 3.82 -9.17
CA SER A 54 13.41 3.85 -8.33
C SER A 54 14.01 2.46 -8.05
N LEU A 55 13.32 1.38 -8.43
CA LEU A 55 13.67 -0.02 -8.18
C LEU A 55 13.46 -0.86 -9.46
N PRO A 56 14.21 -0.61 -10.55
CA PRO A 56 13.95 -1.21 -11.86
C PRO A 56 14.03 -2.75 -11.85
N ASP A 57 14.80 -3.33 -10.93
CA ASP A 57 14.98 -4.79 -10.79
C ASP A 57 13.87 -5.45 -9.93
N ARG A 58 12.95 -4.68 -9.37
CA ARG A 58 11.86 -5.18 -8.52
C ARG A 58 10.54 -5.22 -9.28
N LYS A 59 9.84 -6.33 -9.20
CA LYS A 59 8.45 -6.41 -9.72
C LYS A 59 7.51 -5.63 -8.80
N VAL A 60 6.69 -4.75 -9.37
CA VAL A 60 5.69 -3.96 -8.67
C VAL A 60 4.31 -4.28 -9.22
N THR A 61 3.35 -4.57 -8.34
CA THR A 61 1.94 -4.71 -8.71
C THR A 61 1.18 -3.47 -8.25
N LEU A 62 0.56 -2.77 -9.19
CA LEU A 62 -0.33 -1.65 -8.92
C LEU A 62 -1.75 -2.19 -8.81
N LEU A 63 -2.23 -2.40 -7.58
CA LEU A 63 -3.55 -2.98 -7.31
C LEU A 63 -4.59 -1.86 -7.12
N GLU A 64 -5.58 -1.81 -8.00
CA GLU A 64 -6.62 -0.78 -7.99
C GLU A 64 -7.98 -1.37 -8.38
N ALA A 65 -9.03 -1.02 -7.65
CA ALA A 65 -10.38 -1.54 -7.91
C ALA A 65 -11.15 -0.78 -9.00
N ASN A 66 -10.81 0.50 -9.23
CA ASN A 66 -11.51 1.35 -10.19
C ASN A 66 -10.91 1.20 -11.60
N GLY A 67 -11.72 0.70 -12.55
CA GLY A 67 -11.28 0.44 -13.93
C GLY A 67 -10.68 1.66 -14.64
N ARG A 68 -11.27 2.86 -14.51
CA ARG A 68 -10.73 4.09 -15.13
C ARG A 68 -9.34 4.45 -14.60
N LYS A 69 -9.11 4.21 -13.30
CA LYS A 69 -7.77 4.41 -12.71
C LYS A 69 -6.80 3.34 -13.19
N CYS A 70 -7.27 2.10 -13.35
CA CYS A 70 -6.43 1.04 -13.94
C CYS A 70 -5.99 1.37 -15.37
N ASP A 71 -6.88 1.97 -16.20
CA ASP A 71 -6.52 2.38 -17.55
C ASP A 71 -5.43 3.46 -17.55
N PHE A 72 -5.56 4.47 -16.67
CA PHE A 72 -4.51 5.45 -16.44
C PHE A 72 -3.20 4.80 -15.99
N LEU A 73 -3.26 3.89 -15.01
CA LEU A 73 -2.06 3.21 -14.52
C LEU A 73 -1.35 2.40 -15.62
N ARG A 74 -2.09 1.74 -16.50
CA ARG A 74 -1.52 0.99 -17.64
C ARG A 74 -0.77 1.88 -18.62
N GLU A 75 -1.24 3.11 -18.81
CA GLU A 75 -0.59 4.10 -19.69
C GLU A 75 0.75 4.59 -19.09
N TRP A 76 0.85 4.70 -17.76
CA TRP A 76 1.97 5.35 -17.09
C TRP A 76 2.84 4.40 -16.26
N ALA A 77 2.52 3.11 -16.20
CA ALA A 77 3.29 2.13 -15.43
C ALA A 77 4.69 1.93 -16.04
N PRO A 78 5.77 1.98 -15.23
CA PRO A 78 7.10 1.56 -15.67
C PRO A 78 7.12 0.08 -16.10
N ALA A 79 8.12 -0.33 -16.89
CA ALA A 79 8.22 -1.68 -17.46
C ALA A 79 8.24 -2.81 -16.41
N ASN A 80 8.70 -2.53 -15.22
CA ASN A 80 8.72 -3.47 -14.08
C ASN A 80 7.43 -3.45 -13.24
N ALA A 81 6.43 -2.65 -13.62
CA ALA A 81 5.15 -2.57 -12.92
C ALA A 81 4.02 -3.18 -13.75
N THR A 82 3.13 -3.91 -13.09
CA THR A 82 1.93 -4.50 -13.68
C THR A 82 0.69 -3.99 -12.95
N VAL A 83 -0.39 -3.76 -13.67
CA VAL A 83 -1.66 -3.29 -13.11
C VAL A 83 -2.58 -4.47 -12.89
N ALA A 84 -2.99 -4.68 -11.64
CA ALA A 84 -4.00 -5.66 -11.25
C ALA A 84 -5.30 -4.94 -10.90
N GLN A 85 -6.36 -5.23 -11.62
CA GLN A 85 -7.68 -4.70 -11.29
C GLN A 85 -8.37 -5.62 -10.31
N GLY A 86 -8.74 -5.10 -9.14
CA GLY A 86 -9.44 -5.84 -8.10
C GLY A 86 -9.30 -5.20 -6.72
N ARG A 87 -9.91 -5.84 -5.74
CA ARG A 87 -9.81 -5.43 -4.33
C ARG A 87 -8.74 -6.24 -3.61
N ALA A 88 -8.15 -5.67 -2.57
CA ALA A 88 -7.15 -6.36 -1.77
C ALA A 88 -7.68 -7.66 -1.14
N GLU A 89 -8.92 -7.63 -0.69
CA GLU A 89 -9.59 -8.78 -0.07
C GLU A 89 -9.89 -9.95 -1.02
N GLU A 90 -9.68 -9.75 -2.32
CA GLU A 90 -9.93 -10.75 -3.39
C GLU A 90 -8.63 -11.34 -3.94
N GLN A 91 -7.49 -10.89 -3.43
CA GLN A 91 -6.17 -11.35 -3.89
C GLN A 91 -5.69 -12.55 -3.08
N GLU A 92 -4.76 -13.30 -3.67
CA GLU A 92 -4.04 -14.38 -2.98
C GLU A 92 -3.22 -13.83 -1.81
N THR A 93 -3.24 -14.56 -0.69
CA THR A 93 -2.49 -14.19 0.50
C THR A 93 -1.00 -14.54 0.40
N ASP A 94 -0.18 -13.91 1.24
CA ASP A 94 1.23 -14.25 1.50
C ASP A 94 2.14 -14.27 0.25
N ARG A 95 1.81 -13.45 -0.77
CA ARG A 95 2.54 -13.40 -2.06
C ARG A 95 3.68 -12.40 -2.12
N PHE A 96 3.51 -11.25 -1.47
CA PHE A 96 4.42 -10.11 -1.66
C PHE A 96 5.45 -10.01 -0.54
N GLY A 97 6.63 -9.48 -0.86
CA GLY A 97 7.63 -9.16 0.13
C GLY A 97 7.26 -7.90 0.92
N ILE A 98 6.62 -6.94 0.25
CA ILE A 98 6.12 -5.73 0.91
C ILE A 98 4.86 -5.21 0.22
N ALA A 99 3.87 -4.79 1.03
CA ALA A 99 2.72 -4.02 0.61
C ALA A 99 2.91 -2.56 1.00
N VAL A 100 2.60 -1.65 0.09
CA VAL A 100 2.62 -0.21 0.35
C VAL A 100 1.23 0.37 0.15
N ALA A 101 0.85 1.39 0.92
CA ALA A 101 -0.40 2.10 0.73
C ALA A 101 -0.30 3.56 1.18
N LYS A 102 -0.85 4.46 0.37
CA LYS A 102 -0.93 5.89 0.65
C LYS A 102 -2.36 6.39 0.44
N ALA A 103 -2.94 7.03 1.45
CA ALA A 103 -4.30 7.60 1.40
C ALA A 103 -5.41 6.60 0.96
N LEU A 104 -5.21 5.31 1.22
CA LEU A 104 -6.12 4.22 0.82
C LEU A 104 -7.40 4.22 1.65
N ALA A 105 -7.26 4.25 2.97
CA ALA A 105 -8.34 4.16 3.96
C ALA A 105 -7.82 4.64 5.33
N PRO A 106 -8.66 4.72 6.38
CA PRO A 106 -8.17 4.86 7.74
C PRO A 106 -7.12 3.80 8.05
N PRO A 107 -5.99 4.15 8.73
CA PRO A 107 -4.83 3.27 8.87
C PRO A 107 -5.11 1.85 9.40
N PRO A 108 -6.02 1.62 10.38
CA PRO A 108 -6.39 0.26 10.79
C PRO A 108 -7.01 -0.58 9.66
N VAL A 109 -7.82 0.04 8.80
CA VAL A 109 -8.44 -0.63 7.65
C VAL A 109 -7.40 -0.88 6.55
N ALA A 110 -6.52 0.08 6.29
CA ALA A 110 -5.42 -0.09 5.35
C ALA A 110 -4.47 -1.24 5.78
N ALA A 111 -4.16 -1.32 7.08
CA ALA A 111 -3.37 -2.43 7.63
C ALA A 111 -4.05 -3.79 7.39
N GLU A 112 -5.37 -3.87 7.62
CA GLU A 112 -6.15 -5.11 7.38
C GLU A 112 -6.16 -5.52 5.91
N TRP A 113 -6.12 -4.58 4.98
CA TRP A 113 -6.07 -4.88 3.56
C TRP A 113 -4.67 -5.23 3.05
N CYS A 114 -3.64 -4.64 3.63
CA CYS A 114 -2.27 -4.83 3.18
C CYS A 114 -1.63 -6.12 3.74
N LEU A 115 -1.82 -6.39 5.04
CA LEU A 115 -1.10 -7.46 5.74
C LEU A 115 -1.38 -8.87 5.19
N PRO A 116 -2.62 -9.24 4.78
CA PRO A 116 -2.86 -10.55 4.20
C PRO A 116 -2.12 -10.82 2.88
N LEU A 117 -1.76 -9.78 2.14
CA LEU A 117 -1.02 -9.91 0.88
C LEU A 117 0.47 -10.20 1.08
N VAL A 118 0.97 -9.96 2.29
CA VAL A 118 2.40 -10.02 2.62
C VAL A 118 2.75 -11.35 3.24
N ARG A 119 3.80 -11.99 2.73
CA ARG A 119 4.36 -13.22 3.29
C ARG A 119 5.03 -13.00 4.65
N ALA A 120 5.15 -14.03 5.46
CA ALA A 120 5.97 -13.99 6.66
C ALA A 120 7.42 -13.53 6.33
N GLY A 121 8.00 -12.70 7.18
CA GLY A 121 9.28 -12.02 6.96
C GLY A 121 9.21 -10.77 6.10
N GLY A 122 8.04 -10.45 5.53
CA GLY A 122 7.80 -9.22 4.78
C GLY A 122 7.23 -8.08 5.65
N ALA A 123 6.66 -7.04 5.02
CA ALA A 123 6.07 -5.91 5.75
C ALA A 123 4.95 -5.19 4.98
N ALA A 124 4.08 -4.48 5.70
CA ALA A 124 3.25 -3.43 5.13
C ALA A 124 3.76 -2.06 5.57
N LEU A 125 3.88 -1.12 4.63
CA LEU A 125 4.31 0.25 4.85
C LEU A 125 3.18 1.21 4.47
N LEU A 126 2.68 1.96 5.46
CA LEU A 126 1.55 2.87 5.28
C LEU A 126 2.01 4.32 5.42
N TRP A 127 1.68 5.15 4.44
CA TRP A 127 1.77 6.61 4.57
C TRP A 127 0.57 7.13 5.35
N VAL A 128 0.82 7.81 6.45
CA VAL A 128 -0.21 8.22 7.40
C VAL A 128 -0.12 9.70 7.75
N GLY A 129 -1.27 10.32 8.05
CA GLY A 129 -1.34 11.68 8.56
C GLY A 129 -0.95 11.78 10.03
N ARG A 130 -0.83 13.03 10.54
CA ARG A 130 -0.42 13.32 11.93
C ARG A 130 -1.41 12.84 12.99
N SER A 131 -2.67 12.65 12.64
CA SER A 131 -3.75 12.26 13.58
C SER A 131 -3.91 10.74 13.72
N VAL A 132 -2.95 9.94 13.24
CA VAL A 132 -3.01 8.49 13.39
C VAL A 132 -2.84 8.07 14.85
N ASP A 133 -3.64 7.10 15.28
CA ASP A 133 -3.43 6.36 16.53
C ASP A 133 -2.68 5.06 16.23
N PRO A 134 -1.36 4.99 16.52
CA PRO A 134 -0.56 3.80 16.23
C PRO A 134 -1.01 2.57 17.02
N ALA A 135 -1.54 2.76 18.23
CA ALA A 135 -1.99 1.65 19.07
C ALA A 135 -3.18 0.89 18.45
N ARG A 136 -4.08 1.61 17.77
CA ARG A 136 -5.17 0.96 17.01
C ARG A 136 -4.63 0.11 15.86
N VAL A 137 -3.63 0.62 15.15
CA VAL A 137 -3.00 -0.11 14.04
C VAL A 137 -2.23 -1.32 14.54
N ALA A 138 -1.52 -1.20 15.67
CA ALA A 138 -0.81 -2.32 16.33
C ALA A 138 -1.77 -3.47 16.68
N ARG A 139 -2.94 -3.17 17.26
CA ARG A 139 -3.95 -4.20 17.56
C ARG A 139 -4.48 -4.93 16.32
N VAL A 140 -4.55 -4.24 15.16
CA VAL A 140 -4.90 -4.90 13.88
C VAL A 140 -3.76 -5.76 13.40
N ALA A 141 -2.52 -5.25 13.50
CA ALA A 141 -1.32 -5.99 13.10
C ALA A 141 -1.19 -7.31 13.86
N GLU A 142 -1.31 -7.28 15.19
CA GLU A 142 -1.28 -8.47 16.06
C GLU A 142 -2.29 -9.54 15.61
N LYS A 143 -3.54 -9.15 15.32
CA LYS A 143 -4.58 -10.06 14.82
C LYS A 143 -4.25 -10.69 13.47
N LEU A 144 -3.31 -10.13 12.74
CA LEU A 144 -2.89 -10.56 11.40
C LEU A 144 -1.48 -11.16 11.37
N GLY A 145 -0.94 -11.55 12.55
CA GLY A 145 0.39 -12.13 12.66
C GLY A 145 1.51 -11.14 12.32
N ALA A 146 1.35 -9.88 12.72
CA ALA A 146 2.32 -8.83 12.46
C ALA A 146 2.52 -7.92 13.68
N GLU A 147 3.59 -7.14 13.68
CA GLU A 147 3.92 -6.18 14.74
C GLU A 147 4.14 -4.77 14.15
N LEU A 148 3.86 -3.76 14.95
CA LEU A 148 4.24 -2.38 14.62
C LEU A 148 5.71 -2.18 14.96
N ALA A 149 6.49 -1.76 13.95
CA ALA A 149 7.93 -1.47 14.09
C ALA A 149 8.22 0.03 13.97
N ALA A 150 9.41 0.43 14.41
CA ALA A 150 9.86 1.82 14.29
C ALA A 150 9.95 2.26 12.82
N ALA A 151 9.45 3.46 12.55
CA ALA A 151 9.49 4.09 11.24
C ALA A 151 9.60 5.62 11.38
N PRO A 152 10.07 6.34 10.35
CA PRO A 152 10.07 7.81 10.32
C PRO A 152 8.67 8.40 10.50
N PRO A 153 8.54 9.62 11.04
CA PRO A 153 7.26 10.31 11.17
C PRO A 153 6.47 10.32 9.86
N GLY A 154 5.18 10.06 9.92
CA GLY A 154 4.29 9.99 8.74
C GLY A 154 4.30 8.65 8.01
N LEU A 155 5.05 7.66 8.51
CA LEU A 155 5.04 6.28 8.05
C LEU A 155 4.69 5.33 9.21
N LEU A 156 4.00 4.23 8.92
CA LEU A 156 3.84 3.10 9.83
C LEU A 156 4.39 1.85 9.14
N LEU A 157 5.29 1.15 9.79
CA LEU A 157 5.87 -0.11 9.35
C LEU A 157 5.29 -1.25 10.15
N LEU A 158 4.65 -2.20 9.48
CA LEU A 158 4.06 -3.40 10.08
C LEU A 158 4.83 -4.61 9.57
N ARG A 159 5.65 -5.24 10.41
CA ARG A 159 6.44 -6.43 10.06
C ARG A 159 5.57 -7.66 10.18
N LYS A 160 5.47 -8.42 9.11
CA LYS A 160 4.72 -9.69 9.07
C LYS A 160 5.58 -10.81 9.67
N LEU A 161 5.15 -11.35 10.80
CA LEU A 161 5.89 -12.37 11.54
C LEU A 161 5.43 -13.79 11.15
N GLU A 162 4.13 -13.96 10.93
CA GLU A 162 3.48 -15.24 10.71
C GLU A 162 2.66 -15.24 9.42
N PRO A 163 2.33 -16.40 8.85
CA PRO A 163 1.39 -16.49 7.73
C PRO A 163 0.04 -15.86 8.07
N THR A 164 -0.72 -15.50 7.05
CA THR A 164 -2.04 -14.91 7.22
C THR A 164 -2.99 -15.87 7.94
N PRO A 165 -3.62 -15.47 9.07
CA PRO A 165 -4.51 -16.34 9.82
C PRO A 165 -5.75 -16.77 9.01
N VAL A 166 -6.27 -17.95 9.32
CA VAL A 166 -7.53 -18.44 8.73
C VAL A 166 -8.65 -17.44 8.96
N GLY A 167 -9.47 -17.21 7.93
CA GLY A 167 -10.54 -16.22 7.94
C GLY A 167 -10.14 -14.83 7.43
N PHE A 168 -8.88 -14.64 7.06
CA PHE A 168 -8.41 -13.43 6.37
C PHE A 168 -7.89 -13.77 4.95
N PRO A 169 -8.04 -12.83 4.02
CA PRO A 169 -8.76 -11.56 4.15
C PRO A 169 -10.26 -11.77 4.41
N ARG A 170 -10.88 -10.87 5.16
CA ARG A 170 -12.33 -10.86 5.32
C ARG A 170 -13.01 -10.46 4.00
N ARG A 171 -14.28 -10.83 3.82
CA ARG A 171 -15.04 -10.48 2.60
C ARG A 171 -14.97 -8.99 2.28
N SER A 172 -14.94 -8.65 0.99
CA SER A 172 -14.91 -7.28 0.49
C SER A 172 -15.90 -6.36 1.20
N GLY A 173 -15.39 -5.21 1.66
CA GLY A 173 -16.16 -4.17 2.35
C GLY A 173 -16.40 -4.40 3.84
N VAL A 174 -16.09 -5.57 4.41
CA VAL A 174 -16.27 -5.84 5.85
C VAL A 174 -15.34 -4.98 6.70
N ALA A 175 -14.08 -4.83 6.29
CA ALA A 175 -13.09 -4.03 7.02
C ALA A 175 -13.53 -2.58 7.23
N ARG A 176 -14.17 -1.96 6.23
CA ARG A 176 -14.73 -0.60 6.36
C ARG A 176 -15.95 -0.51 7.26
N LYS A 177 -16.87 -1.48 7.18
CA LYS A 177 -18.11 -1.47 7.94
C LYS A 177 -17.92 -1.88 9.40
N ARG A 178 -16.95 -2.74 9.66
CA ARG A 178 -16.65 -3.32 10.98
C ARG A 178 -15.13 -3.43 11.15
N PRO A 179 -14.42 -2.30 11.38
CA PRO A 179 -12.98 -2.31 11.61
C PRO A 179 -12.60 -3.24 12.76
N LEU A 180 -11.40 -3.82 12.71
CA LEU A 180 -10.87 -4.70 13.75
C LEU A 180 -10.45 -3.94 15.02
N ALA A 181 -10.21 -2.63 14.91
CA ALA A 181 -9.85 -1.75 16.03
C ALA A 181 -10.33 -0.31 15.79
#